data_ff469c051e02b90834d6ee96de445c59
#
_entry.id   ff469c051e02b90834d6ee96de445c59
#
_cell.length_a   1.000
_cell.length_b   1.000
_cell.length_c   1.000
_cell.angle_alpha   90.00
_cell.angle_beta   90.00
_cell.angle_gamma   90.00
#
_symmetry.space_group_name_H-M   'P 1'
#
loop_
_entity.id
_entity.type
_entity.pdbx_description
1 polymer ?
#
loop_
_entity_poly.entity_id
_entity_poly.type
_entity_poly.pdbx_seq_one_letter_code
_entity_poly.pdbx_strand_id
1 'polypeptide(L)'
;MSDTTPGAPLLEVRDLHVRVGGQAVLKGVSLSVRAGEVHALMGPNGSGKSTLAFVLAGRPGYEITGGSASFEGRDLLALAPEDRARAGLFLGFQYPVEIPGVNNAYLLKAALNAARRERALPELDAFEFLSLVRAKTQLMHIDESFLGRAVNEGFSGGEKKRNEILQMLVLEPKLALLDETDSGLDIDAMKIVANGINSLRTADRSIVLVTHYQRLLEYVVPDFVHVLARGRVLRSGDRSLALELERRGYDWLSEPAAA
;
A
#
# COMPACT_ATOMS: atom_id res chain seq x y z
N MET A 1 22.28 14.33 -2.97
CA MET A 1 22.67 13.52 -1.80
C MET A 1 21.69 13.86 -0.70
N SER A 2 20.68 13.03 -0.50
CA SER A 2 19.70 13.21 0.57
C SER A 2 20.36 12.71 1.87
N ASP A 3 20.47 13.62 2.81
CA ASP A 3 20.99 13.40 4.16
C ASP A 3 19.94 12.58 4.94
N THR A 4 19.96 11.25 4.79
CA THR A 4 19.13 10.35 5.59
C THR A 4 19.83 10.16 6.94
N THR A 5 19.52 11.05 7.86
CA THR A 5 19.87 10.87 9.27
C THR A 5 19.34 9.51 9.74
N PRO A 6 20.13 8.63 10.35
CA PRO A 6 19.67 7.35 10.88
C PRO A 6 18.52 7.59 11.87
N GLY A 7 17.31 7.17 11.52
CA GLY A 7 16.12 7.33 12.34
C GLY A 7 15.00 8.22 11.79
N ALA A 8 15.21 8.93 10.67
CA ALA A 8 14.12 9.70 10.03
C ALA A 8 13.05 8.76 9.45
N PRO A 9 11.75 9.08 9.58
CA PRO A 9 10.68 8.28 9.01
C PRO A 9 10.72 8.29 7.48
N LEU A 10 10.41 7.16 6.85
CA LEU A 10 10.20 7.05 5.40
C LEU A 10 8.92 7.79 5.00
N LEU A 11 7.83 7.58 5.75
CA LEU A 11 6.57 8.31 5.65
C LEU A 11 6.24 8.96 6.98
N GLU A 12 5.92 10.24 6.97
CA GLU A 12 5.42 10.94 8.15
C GLU A 12 4.14 11.71 7.80
N VAL A 13 3.08 11.42 8.51
CA VAL A 13 1.78 12.12 8.43
C VAL A 13 1.54 12.81 9.77
N ARG A 14 1.28 14.12 9.75
CA ARG A 14 1.05 14.93 10.96
C ARG A 14 -0.27 15.65 10.86
N ASP A 15 -1.16 15.36 11.80
CA ASP A 15 -2.45 16.03 12.02
C ASP A 15 -3.24 16.22 10.70
N LEU A 16 -3.30 15.20 9.85
CA LEU A 16 -3.88 15.28 8.52
C LEU A 16 -5.40 15.33 8.57
N HIS A 17 -5.97 16.40 8.00
CA HIS A 17 -7.40 16.64 7.88
C HIS A 17 -7.82 16.59 6.42
N VAL A 18 -8.87 15.82 6.12
CA VAL A 18 -9.36 15.61 4.74
C VAL A 18 -10.87 15.64 4.68
N ARG A 19 -11.42 16.29 3.65
CA ARG A 19 -12.84 16.24 3.28
C ARG A 19 -13.04 15.50 1.96
N VAL A 20 -14.19 14.85 1.87
CA VAL A 20 -14.67 14.17 0.66
C VAL A 20 -16.12 14.58 0.46
N GLY A 21 -16.46 15.20 -0.67
CA GLY A 21 -17.80 15.70 -0.93
C GLY A 21 -18.30 16.68 0.15
N GLY A 22 -17.43 17.50 0.70
CA GLY A 22 -17.74 18.45 1.77
C GLY A 22 -17.79 17.86 3.18
N GLN A 23 -17.74 16.53 3.35
CA GLN A 23 -17.76 15.87 4.65
C GLN A 23 -16.35 15.61 5.19
N ALA A 24 -16.08 15.95 6.45
CA ALA A 24 -14.80 15.66 7.10
C ALA A 24 -14.65 14.17 7.39
N VAL A 25 -13.71 13.51 6.69
CA VAL A 25 -13.42 12.08 6.80
C VAL A 25 -12.19 11.83 7.66
N LEU A 26 -11.07 12.49 7.40
CA LEU A 26 -9.90 12.47 8.30
C LEU A 26 -9.91 13.72 9.16
N LYS A 27 -9.64 13.55 10.45
CA LYS A 27 -9.84 14.58 11.48
C LYS A 27 -8.62 14.69 12.40
N GLY A 28 -7.43 14.82 11.80
CA GLY A 28 -6.17 14.90 12.53
C GLY A 28 -5.48 13.53 12.66
N VAL A 29 -5.26 12.87 11.53
CA VAL A 29 -4.53 11.59 11.48
C VAL A 29 -3.03 11.86 11.54
N SER A 30 -2.35 11.18 12.48
CA SER A 30 -0.90 11.16 12.57
C SER A 30 -0.40 9.71 12.49
N LEU A 31 0.62 9.47 11.64
CA LEU A 31 1.23 8.16 11.41
C LEU A 31 2.67 8.35 10.98
N SER A 32 3.57 7.56 11.54
CA SER A 32 4.98 7.52 11.16
C SER A 32 5.37 6.10 10.80
N VAL A 33 6.02 5.92 9.64
CA VAL A 33 6.52 4.63 9.14
C VAL A 33 8.01 4.79 8.82
N ARG A 34 8.86 3.98 9.45
CA ARG A 34 10.30 3.95 9.13
C ARG A 34 10.57 2.91 8.04
N ALA A 35 11.75 3.02 7.43
CA ALA A 35 12.20 2.01 6.47
C ALA A 35 12.25 0.61 7.12
N GLY A 36 11.81 -0.41 6.37
CA GLY A 36 11.79 -1.81 6.82
C GLY A 36 10.59 -2.21 7.67
N GLU A 37 9.76 -1.27 8.12
CA GLU A 37 8.61 -1.57 8.99
C GLU A 37 7.38 -2.03 8.19
N VAL A 38 6.62 -2.95 8.79
CA VAL A 38 5.30 -3.37 8.32
C VAL A 38 4.25 -2.88 9.31
N HIS A 39 3.34 -2.04 8.83
CA HIS A 39 2.26 -1.48 9.60
C HIS A 39 0.93 -2.06 9.16
N ALA A 40 0.01 -2.31 10.09
CA ALA A 40 -1.39 -2.61 9.82
C ALA A 40 -2.25 -1.42 10.24
N LEU A 41 -3.06 -0.91 9.32
CA LEU A 41 -4.08 0.10 9.59
C LEU A 41 -5.44 -0.60 9.63
N MET A 42 -5.97 -0.79 10.81
CA MET A 42 -7.23 -1.47 11.08
C MET A 42 -8.32 -0.47 11.49
N GLY A 43 -9.57 -0.90 11.43
CA GLY A 43 -10.69 -0.08 11.86
C GLY A 43 -11.99 -0.44 11.15
N PRO A 44 -13.15 0.02 11.67
CA PRO A 44 -14.44 -0.28 11.07
C PRO A 44 -14.59 0.33 9.67
N ASN A 45 -15.55 -0.16 8.90
CA ASN A 45 -15.88 0.41 7.60
C ASN A 45 -16.28 1.88 7.75
N GLY A 46 -15.86 2.71 6.78
CA GLY A 46 -16.11 4.16 6.82
C GLY A 46 -15.24 4.95 7.81
N SER A 47 -14.25 4.33 8.45
CA SER A 47 -13.36 5.04 9.39
C SER A 47 -12.35 5.99 8.74
N GLY A 48 -12.13 5.86 7.41
CA GLY A 48 -11.19 6.69 6.64
C GLY A 48 -9.90 5.99 6.20
N LYS A 49 -9.77 4.66 6.35
CA LYS A 49 -8.56 3.89 5.99
C LYS A 49 -8.19 4.05 4.51
N SER A 50 -9.11 3.72 3.61
CA SER A 50 -8.89 3.88 2.16
C SER A 50 -8.72 5.35 1.77
N THR A 51 -9.42 6.28 2.47
CA THR A 51 -9.23 7.72 2.27
C THR A 51 -7.78 8.12 2.54
N LEU A 52 -7.19 7.65 3.64
CA LEU A 52 -5.78 7.92 3.94
C LEU A 52 -4.87 7.39 2.83
N ALA A 53 -5.05 6.14 2.42
CA ALA A 53 -4.25 5.52 1.36
C ALA A 53 -4.36 6.30 0.03
N PHE A 54 -5.57 6.70 -0.36
CA PHE A 54 -5.81 7.45 -1.60
C PHE A 54 -5.23 8.87 -1.56
N VAL A 55 -5.34 9.56 -0.44
CA VAL A 55 -4.74 10.89 -0.25
C VAL A 55 -3.22 10.81 -0.33
N LEU A 56 -2.60 9.84 0.32
CA LEU A 56 -1.16 9.63 0.25
C LEU A 56 -0.68 9.25 -1.16
N ALA A 57 -1.49 8.52 -1.91
CA ALA A 57 -1.21 8.21 -3.32
C ALA A 57 -1.49 9.37 -4.29
N GLY A 58 -2.13 10.45 -3.83
CA GLY A 58 -2.43 11.63 -4.64
C GLY A 58 -3.68 11.52 -5.51
N ARG A 59 -4.59 10.60 -5.19
CA ARG A 59 -5.84 10.45 -5.94
C ARG A 59 -6.66 11.75 -5.88
N PRO A 60 -7.16 12.26 -7.03
CA PRO A 60 -7.97 13.47 -7.03
C PRO A 60 -9.32 13.28 -6.34
N GLY A 61 -9.96 14.40 -5.96
CA GLY A 61 -11.28 14.39 -5.32
C GLY A 61 -11.26 14.41 -3.80
N TYR A 62 -10.07 14.56 -3.20
CA TYR A 62 -9.87 14.70 -1.76
C TYR A 62 -9.38 16.11 -1.44
N GLU A 63 -10.11 16.84 -0.59
CA GLU A 63 -9.75 18.18 -0.13
C GLU A 63 -8.93 18.09 1.17
N ILE A 64 -7.66 18.47 1.12
CA ILE A 64 -6.79 18.53 2.30
C ILE A 64 -7.05 19.86 2.98
N THR A 65 -7.56 19.83 4.21
CA THR A 65 -7.95 21.04 4.97
C THR A 65 -6.98 21.39 6.09
N GLY A 66 -5.99 20.53 6.35
CA GLY A 66 -4.96 20.78 7.36
C GLY A 66 -3.99 19.63 7.52
N GLY A 67 -2.92 19.88 8.24
CA GLY A 67 -1.86 18.91 8.48
C GLY A 67 -0.84 18.81 7.35
N SER A 68 0.03 17.80 7.43
CA SER A 68 1.09 17.58 6.45
C SER A 68 1.35 16.10 6.25
N ALA A 69 1.93 15.74 5.11
CA ALA A 69 2.51 14.42 4.87
C ALA A 69 3.83 14.57 4.12
N SER A 70 4.87 13.89 4.59
CA SER A 70 6.17 13.85 3.93
C SER A 70 6.59 12.41 3.63
N PHE A 71 7.29 12.23 2.50
CA PHE A 71 7.89 10.98 2.08
C PHE A 71 9.36 11.22 1.79
N GLU A 72 10.25 10.50 2.50
CA GLU A 72 11.70 10.75 2.47
C GLU A 72 12.06 12.24 2.71
N GLY A 73 11.34 12.89 3.64
CA GLY A 73 11.54 14.30 3.97
C GLY A 73 11.00 15.30 2.94
N ARG A 74 10.47 14.85 1.79
CA ARG A 74 9.83 15.70 0.78
C ARG A 74 8.34 15.89 1.09
N ASP A 75 7.79 17.06 0.85
CA ASP A 75 6.35 17.30 0.98
C ASP A 75 5.59 16.42 -0.04
N LEU A 76 4.94 15.36 0.47
CA LEU A 76 4.20 14.41 -0.34
C LEU A 76 2.95 15.03 -0.94
N LEU A 77 2.31 15.95 -0.23
CA LEU A 77 1.03 16.52 -0.64
C LEU A 77 1.19 17.47 -1.85
N ALA A 78 2.36 18.06 -2.02
CA ALA A 78 2.70 18.91 -3.17
C ALA A 78 3.03 18.12 -4.45
N LEU A 79 3.30 16.80 -4.35
CA LEU A 79 3.68 15.98 -5.51
C LEU A 79 2.45 15.49 -6.29
N ALA A 80 2.56 15.47 -7.62
CA ALA A 80 1.59 14.79 -8.47
C ALA A 80 1.61 13.26 -8.25
N PRO A 81 0.50 12.53 -8.53
CA PRO A 81 0.43 11.08 -8.31
C PRO A 81 1.56 10.29 -8.98
N GLU A 82 1.90 10.65 -10.22
CA GLU A 82 2.98 10.03 -10.98
C GLU A 82 4.37 10.29 -10.38
N ASP A 83 4.57 11.44 -9.74
CA ASP A 83 5.83 11.76 -9.05
C ASP A 83 5.96 10.96 -7.76
N ARG A 84 4.86 10.78 -7.01
CA ARG A 84 4.83 9.89 -5.84
C ARG A 84 5.17 8.45 -6.23
N ALA A 85 4.59 7.96 -7.33
CA ALA A 85 4.86 6.62 -7.84
C ALA A 85 6.34 6.48 -8.26
N ARG A 86 6.92 7.46 -8.98
CA ARG A 86 8.33 7.46 -9.36
C ARG A 86 9.27 7.53 -8.16
N ALA A 87 8.89 8.28 -7.12
CA ALA A 87 9.64 8.35 -5.87
C ALA A 87 9.65 7.01 -5.10
N GLY A 88 8.74 6.09 -5.43
CA GLY A 88 8.69 4.74 -4.86
C GLY A 88 7.51 4.47 -3.94
N LEU A 89 6.41 5.24 -4.06
CA LEU A 89 5.16 4.94 -3.40
C LEU A 89 4.27 4.08 -4.33
N PHE A 90 3.76 2.97 -3.83
CA PHE A 90 2.83 2.09 -4.53
C PHE A 90 1.49 2.02 -3.80
N LEU A 91 0.39 2.05 -4.54
CA LEU A 91 -0.94 1.83 -4.02
C LEU A 91 -1.54 0.56 -4.63
N GLY A 92 -1.83 -0.45 -3.79
CA GLY A 92 -2.68 -1.58 -4.14
C GLY A 92 -4.13 -1.23 -3.83
N PHE A 93 -5.01 -1.41 -4.82
CA PHE A 93 -6.41 -1.02 -4.72
C PHE A 93 -7.28 -2.14 -4.14
N GLN A 94 -8.31 -1.79 -3.40
CA GLN A 94 -9.35 -2.73 -2.98
C GLN A 94 -9.96 -3.46 -4.20
N TYR A 95 -10.22 -2.71 -5.27
CA TYR A 95 -10.68 -3.23 -6.56
C TYR A 95 -9.70 -2.79 -7.66
N PRO A 96 -8.77 -3.68 -8.10
CA PRO A 96 -7.81 -3.36 -9.14
C PRO A 96 -8.49 -2.98 -10.45
N VAL A 97 -8.07 -1.85 -11.03
CA VAL A 97 -8.70 -1.26 -12.21
C VAL A 97 -8.32 -2.03 -13.47
N GLU A 98 -9.27 -2.16 -14.39
CA GLU A 98 -8.99 -2.64 -15.76
C GLU A 98 -8.49 -1.48 -16.62
N ILE A 99 -7.48 -1.75 -17.47
CA ILE A 99 -6.98 -0.79 -18.45
C ILE A 99 -7.05 -1.45 -19.83
N PRO A 100 -8.21 -1.36 -20.50
CA PRO A 100 -8.40 -2.00 -21.80
C PRO A 100 -7.37 -1.50 -22.84
N GLY A 101 -6.86 -2.42 -23.63
CA GLY A 101 -5.90 -2.11 -24.69
C GLY A 101 -4.47 -1.81 -24.21
N VAL A 102 -4.21 -1.73 -22.91
CA VAL A 102 -2.85 -1.56 -22.37
C VAL A 102 -2.32 -2.90 -21.87
N ASN A 103 -1.32 -3.43 -22.54
CA ASN A 103 -0.68 -4.71 -22.24
C ASN A 103 0.09 -4.64 -20.91
N ASN A 104 -0.03 -5.68 -20.05
CA ASN A 104 0.64 -5.76 -18.74
C ASN A 104 2.16 -5.59 -18.85
N ALA A 105 2.83 -6.29 -19.78
CA ALA A 105 4.28 -6.18 -19.92
C ALA A 105 4.70 -4.77 -20.33
N TYR A 106 3.93 -4.13 -21.21
CA TYR A 106 4.20 -2.76 -21.64
C TYR A 106 4.08 -1.78 -20.48
N LEU A 107 2.97 -1.84 -19.73
CA LEU A 107 2.75 -0.99 -18.55
C LEU A 107 3.87 -1.17 -17.53
N LEU A 108 4.17 -2.41 -17.18
CA LEU A 108 5.17 -2.74 -16.16
C LEU A 108 6.57 -2.26 -16.56
N LYS A 109 6.98 -2.49 -17.83
CA LYS A 109 8.29 -2.03 -18.33
C LYS A 109 8.38 -0.51 -18.33
N ALA A 110 7.34 0.18 -18.82
CA ALA A 110 7.31 1.63 -18.85
C ALA A 110 7.38 2.24 -17.43
N ALA A 111 6.58 1.71 -16.50
CA ALA A 111 6.56 2.16 -15.11
C ALA A 111 7.89 1.89 -14.39
N LEU A 112 8.45 0.67 -14.56
CA LEU A 112 9.73 0.32 -13.96
C LEU A 112 10.86 1.22 -14.47
N ASN A 113 10.93 1.45 -15.78
CA ASN A 113 11.97 2.30 -16.36
C ASN A 113 11.80 3.77 -15.93
N ALA A 114 10.55 4.26 -15.78
CA ALA A 114 10.32 5.58 -15.22
C ALA A 114 10.83 5.70 -13.77
N ALA A 115 10.58 4.69 -12.91
CA ALA A 115 11.10 4.65 -11.56
C ALA A 115 12.63 4.52 -11.51
N ARG A 116 13.24 3.77 -12.44
CA ARG A 116 14.70 3.63 -12.55
C ARG A 116 15.36 4.94 -12.94
N ARG A 117 14.78 5.68 -13.88
CA ARG A 117 15.27 7.04 -14.25
C ARG A 117 15.28 7.99 -13.06
N GLU A 118 14.22 8.00 -12.25
CA GLU A 118 14.16 8.83 -11.03
C GLU A 118 15.29 8.49 -10.04
N ARG A 119 15.68 7.21 -10.00
CA ARG A 119 16.77 6.70 -9.15
C ARG A 119 18.15 6.79 -9.81
N ALA A 120 18.28 7.45 -10.96
CA ALA A 120 19.50 7.52 -11.78
C ALA A 120 20.08 6.14 -12.14
N LEU A 121 19.22 5.13 -12.32
CA LEU A 121 19.58 3.78 -12.75
C LEU A 121 19.36 3.64 -14.26
N PRO A 122 20.15 2.82 -14.98
CA PRO A 122 19.96 2.56 -16.41
C PRO A 122 18.61 1.88 -16.65
N GLU A 123 17.96 2.20 -17.75
CA GLU A 123 16.73 1.50 -18.17
C GLU A 123 17.02 0.04 -18.53
N LEU A 124 16.06 -0.83 -18.23
CA LEU A 124 16.12 -2.21 -18.66
C LEU A 124 15.69 -2.33 -20.14
N ASP A 125 16.42 -3.13 -20.89
CA ASP A 125 15.99 -3.54 -22.21
C ASP A 125 14.83 -4.56 -22.14
N ALA A 126 14.40 -5.09 -23.30
CA ALA A 126 13.28 -6.04 -23.34
C ALA A 126 13.64 -7.39 -22.74
N PHE A 127 14.89 -7.84 -22.93
CA PHE A 127 15.35 -9.15 -22.46
C PHE A 127 15.57 -9.15 -20.94
N GLU A 128 16.23 -8.13 -20.42
CA GLU A 128 16.45 -7.92 -18.98
C GLU A 128 15.11 -7.83 -18.25
N PHE A 129 14.17 -7.04 -18.79
CA PHE A 129 12.83 -6.89 -18.23
C PHE A 129 12.08 -8.23 -18.19
N LEU A 130 12.05 -8.98 -19.30
CA LEU A 130 11.36 -10.28 -19.35
C LEU A 130 11.97 -11.28 -18.38
N SER A 131 13.30 -11.30 -18.25
CA SER A 131 14.00 -12.17 -17.29
C SER A 131 13.59 -11.87 -15.86
N LEU A 132 13.52 -10.57 -15.49
CA LEU A 132 13.08 -10.12 -14.17
C LEU A 132 11.62 -10.51 -13.90
N VAL A 133 10.71 -10.24 -14.85
CA VAL A 133 9.28 -10.47 -14.66
C VAL A 133 8.94 -11.95 -14.56
N ARG A 134 9.60 -12.83 -15.33
CA ARG A 134 9.39 -14.29 -15.25
C ARG A 134 9.59 -14.86 -13.85
N ALA A 135 10.63 -14.44 -13.15
CA ALA A 135 10.85 -14.88 -11.77
C ALA A 135 9.70 -14.44 -10.83
N LYS A 136 9.13 -13.25 -11.07
CA LYS A 136 8.03 -12.73 -10.27
C LYS A 136 6.68 -13.37 -10.64
N THR A 137 6.42 -13.67 -11.92
CA THR A 137 5.20 -14.41 -12.33
C THR A 137 5.15 -15.80 -11.72
N GLN A 138 6.29 -16.51 -11.68
CA GLN A 138 6.39 -17.82 -11.04
C GLN A 138 6.07 -17.74 -9.54
N LEU A 139 6.61 -16.75 -8.82
CA LEU A 139 6.31 -16.54 -7.41
C LEU A 139 4.81 -16.29 -7.15
N MET A 140 4.14 -15.58 -8.06
CA MET A 140 2.72 -15.24 -7.95
C MET A 140 1.79 -16.30 -8.55
N HIS A 141 2.32 -17.42 -9.05
CA HIS A 141 1.56 -18.45 -9.75
C HIS A 141 0.70 -17.85 -10.88
N ILE A 142 1.27 -16.92 -11.65
CA ILE A 142 0.66 -16.29 -12.81
C ILE A 142 1.25 -16.87 -14.07
N ASP A 143 0.39 -17.30 -15.00
CA ASP A 143 0.82 -17.76 -16.32
C ASP A 143 1.42 -16.60 -17.13
N GLU A 144 2.53 -16.86 -17.84
CA GLU A 144 3.23 -15.81 -18.61
C GLU A 144 2.35 -15.18 -19.69
N SER A 145 1.31 -15.89 -20.18
CA SER A 145 0.35 -15.35 -21.15
C SER A 145 -0.37 -14.10 -20.64
N PHE A 146 -0.50 -13.94 -19.31
CA PHE A 146 -1.08 -12.73 -18.70
C PHE A 146 -0.27 -11.47 -19.00
N LEU A 147 1.04 -11.60 -19.22
CA LEU A 147 1.88 -10.46 -19.58
C LEU A 147 1.50 -9.86 -20.94
N GLY A 148 0.98 -10.70 -21.87
CA GLY A 148 0.49 -10.28 -23.17
C GLY A 148 -0.94 -9.72 -23.17
N ARG A 149 -1.71 -9.89 -22.09
CA ARG A 149 -3.10 -9.43 -21.99
C ARG A 149 -3.17 -7.99 -21.50
N ALA A 150 -4.28 -7.32 -21.78
CA ALA A 150 -4.57 -6.00 -21.21
C ALA A 150 -4.68 -6.09 -19.69
N VAL A 151 -4.28 -5.02 -19.00
CA VAL A 151 -4.20 -4.97 -17.54
C VAL A 151 -5.56 -5.27 -16.93
N ASN A 152 -5.64 -6.38 -16.20
CA ASN A 152 -6.82 -6.86 -15.47
C ASN A 152 -8.07 -7.13 -16.30
N GLU A 153 -8.06 -6.95 -17.63
CA GLU A 153 -9.22 -7.14 -18.49
C GLU A 153 -9.60 -8.62 -18.56
N GLY A 154 -10.82 -8.92 -18.10
CA GLY A 154 -11.36 -10.27 -18.03
C GLY A 154 -10.65 -11.18 -17.03
N PHE A 155 -9.92 -10.65 -16.07
CA PHE A 155 -9.34 -11.41 -14.97
C PHE A 155 -10.38 -11.66 -13.89
N SER A 156 -10.34 -12.82 -13.25
CA SER A 156 -11.08 -13.08 -12.02
C SER A 156 -10.59 -12.18 -10.87
N GLY A 157 -11.37 -12.05 -9.81
CA GLY A 157 -10.96 -11.24 -8.65
C GLY A 157 -9.61 -11.67 -8.07
N GLY A 158 -9.37 -12.97 -7.92
CA GLY A 158 -8.10 -13.51 -7.42
C GLY A 158 -6.93 -13.26 -8.38
N GLU A 159 -7.15 -13.35 -9.70
CA GLU A 159 -6.15 -13.03 -10.71
C GLU A 159 -5.78 -11.55 -10.70
N LYS A 160 -6.78 -10.65 -10.57
CA LYS A 160 -6.54 -9.20 -10.43
C LYS A 160 -5.67 -8.89 -9.22
N LYS A 161 -5.95 -9.49 -8.07
CA LYS A 161 -5.15 -9.29 -6.84
C LYS A 161 -3.73 -9.83 -7.00
N ARG A 162 -3.55 -11.03 -7.55
CA ARG A 162 -2.22 -11.57 -7.84
C ARG A 162 -1.45 -10.71 -8.84
N ASN A 163 -2.12 -10.18 -9.88
CA ASN A 163 -1.50 -9.28 -10.86
C ASN A 163 -1.08 -7.95 -10.20
N GLU A 164 -1.85 -7.42 -9.27
CA GLU A 164 -1.50 -6.21 -8.53
C GLU A 164 -0.25 -6.43 -7.66
N ILE A 165 -0.15 -7.57 -6.97
CA ILE A 165 1.06 -7.91 -6.22
C ILE A 165 2.25 -8.17 -7.18
N LEU A 166 2.02 -8.76 -8.35
CA LEU A 166 3.07 -8.86 -9.39
C LEU A 166 3.58 -7.46 -9.79
N GLN A 167 2.67 -6.48 -9.99
CA GLN A 167 3.07 -5.10 -10.29
C GLN A 167 3.93 -4.52 -9.16
N MET A 168 3.52 -4.69 -7.91
CA MET A 168 4.30 -4.27 -6.74
C MET A 168 5.71 -4.91 -6.73
N LEU A 169 5.80 -6.21 -6.98
CA LEU A 169 7.06 -6.94 -6.98
C LEU A 169 8.02 -6.54 -8.12
N VAL A 170 7.45 -6.14 -9.26
CA VAL A 170 8.24 -5.66 -10.42
C VAL A 170 8.73 -4.23 -10.19
N LEU A 171 7.89 -3.37 -9.64
CA LEU A 171 8.21 -1.96 -9.40
C LEU A 171 9.12 -1.74 -8.19
N GLU A 172 9.15 -2.69 -7.26
CA GLU A 172 9.97 -2.66 -6.04
C GLU A 172 9.89 -1.31 -5.31
N PRO A 173 8.69 -0.90 -4.87
CA PRO A 173 8.50 0.38 -4.20
C PRO A 173 9.22 0.44 -2.85
N LYS A 174 9.54 1.65 -2.40
CA LYS A 174 10.03 1.91 -1.03
C LYS A 174 8.92 1.81 0.00
N LEU A 175 7.70 2.20 -0.39
CA LEU A 175 6.49 2.12 0.44
C LEU A 175 5.34 1.55 -0.38
N ALA A 176 4.80 0.41 0.05
CA ALA A 176 3.56 -0.16 -0.48
C ALA A 176 2.40 0.14 0.47
N LEU A 177 1.38 0.83 -0.01
CA LEU A 177 0.08 1.00 0.65
C LEU A 177 -0.88 -0.02 0.04
N LEU A 178 -1.32 -1.03 0.78
CA LEU A 178 -2.14 -2.14 0.27
C LEU A 178 -3.54 -2.06 0.89
N ASP A 179 -4.53 -1.62 0.09
CA ASP A 179 -5.90 -1.40 0.57
C ASP A 179 -6.75 -2.65 0.34
N GLU A 180 -7.10 -3.34 1.43
CA GLU A 180 -7.94 -4.56 1.46
C GLU A 180 -7.55 -5.60 0.40
N THR A 181 -6.26 -5.87 0.27
CA THR A 181 -5.71 -6.80 -0.74
C THR A 181 -6.17 -8.24 -0.52
N ASP A 182 -6.61 -8.58 0.68
CA ASP A 182 -7.13 -9.87 1.09
C ASP A 182 -8.63 -10.07 0.78
N SER A 183 -9.34 -9.02 0.40
CA SER A 183 -10.79 -9.08 0.15
C SER A 183 -11.14 -10.00 -1.02
N GLY A 184 -12.04 -10.96 -0.78
CA GLY A 184 -12.56 -11.89 -1.81
C GLY A 184 -11.59 -13.00 -2.24
N LEU A 185 -10.46 -13.18 -1.54
CA LEU A 185 -9.54 -14.28 -1.79
C LEU A 185 -9.92 -15.55 -1.01
N ASP A 186 -9.78 -16.69 -1.67
CA ASP A 186 -9.73 -17.98 -0.97
C ASP A 186 -8.40 -18.16 -0.22
N ILE A 187 -8.28 -19.22 0.57
CA ILE A 187 -7.12 -19.46 1.43
C ILE A 187 -5.83 -19.62 0.61
N ASP A 188 -5.89 -20.28 -0.54
CA ASP A 188 -4.68 -20.55 -1.32
C ASP A 188 -4.22 -19.29 -2.07
N ALA A 189 -5.14 -18.54 -2.67
CA ALA A 189 -4.83 -17.24 -3.26
C ALA A 189 -4.28 -16.25 -2.22
N MET A 190 -4.83 -16.26 -1.00
CA MET A 190 -4.34 -15.44 0.12
C MET A 190 -2.89 -15.78 0.49
N LYS A 191 -2.53 -17.07 0.56
CA LYS A 191 -1.16 -17.50 0.84
C LYS A 191 -0.18 -17.02 -0.26
N ILE A 192 -0.58 -17.13 -1.54
CA ILE A 192 0.25 -16.64 -2.66
C ILE A 192 0.48 -15.13 -2.54
N VAL A 193 -0.59 -14.36 -2.31
CA VAL A 193 -0.53 -12.91 -2.11
C VAL A 193 0.35 -12.56 -0.92
N ALA A 194 0.17 -13.22 0.22
CA ALA A 194 0.97 -12.99 1.43
C ALA A 194 2.46 -13.31 1.21
N ASN A 195 2.78 -14.40 0.50
CA ASN A 195 4.15 -14.73 0.12
C ASN A 195 4.76 -13.65 -0.78
N GLY A 196 3.99 -13.14 -1.75
CA GLY A 196 4.41 -12.00 -2.58
C GLY A 196 4.71 -10.77 -1.73
N ILE A 197 3.81 -10.40 -0.82
CA ILE A 197 4.00 -9.25 0.08
C ILE A 197 5.25 -9.44 0.95
N ASN A 198 5.43 -10.61 1.56
CA ASN A 198 6.59 -10.91 2.40
C ASN A 198 7.91 -10.88 1.61
N SER A 199 7.90 -11.26 0.33
CA SER A 199 9.10 -11.21 -0.51
C SER A 199 9.57 -9.79 -0.84
N LEU A 200 8.70 -8.76 -0.66
CA LEU A 200 9.08 -7.36 -0.78
C LEU A 200 9.84 -6.85 0.45
N ARG A 201 9.68 -7.49 1.61
CA ARG A 201 10.26 -7.02 2.88
C ARG A 201 11.77 -7.00 2.83
N THR A 202 12.34 -5.83 3.00
CA THR A 202 13.79 -5.58 3.13
C THR A 202 13.98 -4.45 4.15
N ALA A 203 15.21 -4.20 4.56
CA ALA A 203 15.51 -3.14 5.54
C ALA A 203 15.17 -1.72 5.03
N ASP A 204 14.99 -1.54 3.73
CA ASP A 204 14.74 -0.26 3.06
C ASP A 204 13.33 -0.13 2.47
N ARG A 205 12.50 -1.17 2.58
CA ARG A 205 11.13 -1.20 2.02
C ARG A 205 10.09 -1.43 3.10
N SER A 206 9.07 -0.62 3.10
CA SER A 206 8.01 -0.64 4.10
C SER A 206 6.66 -0.94 3.49
N ILE A 207 5.76 -1.48 4.31
CA ILE A 207 4.44 -1.90 3.88
C ILE A 207 3.41 -1.36 4.89
N VAL A 208 2.34 -0.74 4.39
CA VAL A 208 1.17 -0.41 5.18
C VAL A 208 -0.01 -1.22 4.65
N LEU A 209 -0.46 -2.18 5.44
CA LEU A 209 -1.62 -3.01 5.15
C LEU A 209 -2.87 -2.33 5.70
N VAL A 210 -3.79 -1.95 4.83
CA VAL A 210 -5.11 -1.50 5.22
C VAL A 210 -6.03 -2.72 5.17
N THR A 211 -6.50 -3.18 6.31
CA THR A 211 -7.41 -4.34 6.38
C THR A 211 -8.34 -4.23 7.59
N HIS A 212 -9.49 -4.84 7.49
CA HIS A 212 -10.39 -5.06 8.62
C HIS A 212 -10.42 -6.56 9.02
N TYR A 213 -9.68 -7.41 8.31
CA TYR A 213 -9.55 -8.85 8.59
C TYR A 213 -8.17 -9.19 9.12
N GLN A 214 -8.14 -10.07 10.10
CA GLN A 214 -6.90 -10.56 10.70
C GLN A 214 -6.21 -11.63 9.86
N ARG A 215 -6.93 -12.34 8.98
CA ARG A 215 -6.39 -13.49 8.24
C ARG A 215 -5.10 -13.19 7.49
N LEU A 216 -5.02 -12.03 6.80
CA LEU A 216 -3.78 -11.64 6.13
C LEU A 216 -2.65 -11.40 7.12
N LEU A 217 -2.96 -10.84 8.31
CA LEU A 217 -1.98 -10.53 9.35
C LEU A 217 -1.39 -11.76 10.05
N GLU A 218 -2.00 -12.94 9.86
CA GLU A 218 -1.41 -14.23 10.29
C GLU A 218 -0.22 -14.62 9.41
N TYR A 219 -0.27 -14.28 8.12
CA TYR A 219 0.76 -14.58 7.13
C TYR A 219 1.76 -13.42 6.95
N VAL A 220 1.28 -12.17 7.00
CA VAL A 220 2.10 -10.95 6.91
C VAL A 220 2.06 -10.26 8.27
N VAL A 221 2.97 -10.67 9.15
CA VAL A 221 3.00 -10.20 10.54
C VAL A 221 3.45 -8.73 10.58
N PRO A 222 2.61 -7.81 11.09
CA PRO A 222 2.97 -6.41 11.23
C PRO A 222 3.87 -6.17 12.46
N ASP A 223 4.75 -5.17 12.34
CA ASP A 223 5.53 -4.65 13.45
C ASP A 223 4.68 -3.70 14.31
N PHE A 224 3.79 -2.94 13.66
CA PHE A 224 2.89 -1.99 14.31
C PHE A 224 1.45 -2.14 13.80
N VAL A 225 0.49 -1.94 14.70
CA VAL A 225 -0.94 -1.93 14.40
C VAL A 225 -1.53 -0.61 14.84
N HIS A 226 -2.25 0.05 13.94
CA HIS A 226 -2.93 1.32 14.19
C HIS A 226 -4.43 1.14 14.01
N VAL A 227 -5.22 1.64 14.93
CA VAL A 227 -6.68 1.58 14.86
C VAL A 227 -7.23 2.94 14.49
N LEU A 228 -7.73 3.03 13.25
CA LEU A 228 -8.39 4.22 12.72
C LEU A 228 -9.89 4.10 12.94
N ALA A 229 -10.46 5.00 13.71
CA ALA A 229 -11.92 5.10 13.87
C ALA A 229 -12.35 6.58 13.92
N ARG A 230 -13.51 6.89 13.35
CA ARG A 230 -14.08 8.24 13.30
C ARG A 230 -13.13 9.29 12.72
N GLY A 231 -12.26 8.89 11.79
CA GLY A 231 -11.28 9.76 11.14
C GLY A 231 -10.03 10.07 11.97
N ARG A 232 -9.76 9.33 13.05
CA ARG A 232 -8.59 9.52 13.94
C ARG A 232 -7.92 8.18 14.24
N VAL A 233 -6.62 8.18 14.44
CA VAL A 233 -5.91 7.04 15.05
C VAL A 233 -6.19 7.08 16.55
N LEU A 234 -7.01 6.14 17.02
CA LEU A 234 -7.40 6.06 18.43
C LEU A 234 -6.39 5.29 19.27
N ARG A 235 -5.73 4.29 18.69
CA ARG A 235 -4.76 3.46 19.38
C ARG A 235 -3.70 2.96 18.41
N SER A 236 -2.48 2.86 18.89
CA SER A 236 -1.38 2.20 18.23
C SER A 236 -0.74 1.20 19.19
N GLY A 237 -0.28 0.08 18.67
CA GLY A 237 0.35 -0.98 19.43
C GLY A 237 1.11 -1.94 18.52
N ASP A 238 1.51 -3.04 19.09
CA ASP A 238 2.13 -4.15 18.37
C ASP A 238 1.06 -5.14 17.84
N ARG A 239 1.51 -6.26 17.33
CA ARG A 239 0.68 -7.36 16.83
C ARG A 239 -0.43 -7.80 17.80
N SER A 240 -0.23 -7.71 19.13
CA SER A 240 -1.23 -8.12 20.11
C SER A 240 -2.52 -7.30 20.03
N LEU A 241 -2.42 -6.04 19.57
CA LEU A 241 -3.58 -5.18 19.35
C LEU A 241 -4.52 -5.75 18.28
N ALA A 242 -3.99 -6.34 17.19
CA ALA A 242 -4.82 -6.99 16.16
C ALA A 242 -5.61 -8.17 16.75
N LEU A 243 -4.97 -9.00 17.59
CA LEU A 243 -5.64 -10.13 18.28
C LEU A 243 -6.72 -9.65 19.26
N GLU A 244 -6.47 -8.53 19.94
CA GLU A 244 -7.46 -7.94 20.85
C GLU A 244 -8.68 -7.42 20.08
N LEU A 245 -8.47 -6.77 18.92
CA LEU A 245 -9.54 -6.29 18.05
C LEU A 245 -10.43 -7.42 17.52
N GLU A 246 -9.84 -8.55 17.13
CA GLU A 246 -10.62 -9.70 16.67
C GLU A 246 -11.51 -10.25 17.79
N ARG A 247 -10.96 -10.38 19.00
CA ARG A 247 -11.70 -10.94 20.14
C ARG A 247 -12.79 -10.03 20.68
N ARG A 248 -12.57 -8.69 20.67
CA ARG A 248 -13.42 -7.69 21.34
C ARG A 248 -14.21 -6.78 20.40
N GLY A 249 -13.91 -6.81 19.10
CA GLY A 249 -14.44 -5.83 18.16
C GLY A 249 -13.82 -4.43 18.37
N TYR A 250 -14.52 -3.38 17.89
CA TYR A 250 -14.06 -1.99 17.95
C TYR A 250 -14.77 -1.16 19.02
N ASP A 251 -15.85 -1.65 19.64
CA ASP A 251 -16.74 -0.86 20.51
C ASP A 251 -16.03 -0.36 21.78
N TRP A 252 -15.15 -1.18 22.35
CA TRP A 252 -14.39 -0.85 23.55
C TRP A 252 -13.39 0.31 23.36
N LEU A 253 -13.03 0.64 22.12
CA LEU A 253 -12.16 1.78 21.81
C LEU A 253 -12.86 3.13 21.98
N SER A 254 -14.17 3.12 22.15
CA SER A 254 -14.99 4.31 22.37
C SER A 254 -15.08 4.70 23.85
N GLU A 255 -14.65 3.82 24.76
CA GLU A 255 -14.59 4.11 26.19
C GLU A 255 -13.37 4.99 26.48
N PRO A 256 -13.50 6.07 27.26
CA PRO A 256 -12.34 6.80 27.75
C PRO A 256 -11.46 5.82 28.54
N ALA A 257 -10.13 5.87 28.31
CA ALA A 257 -9.20 5.07 29.09
C ALA A 257 -9.53 5.27 30.58
N ALA A 258 -9.84 4.18 31.28
CA ALA A 258 -10.05 4.24 32.72
C ALA A 258 -8.80 4.87 33.35
N ALA A 259 -8.99 6.00 34.05
CA ALA A 259 -7.96 6.79 34.67
C ALA A 259 -7.26 6.00 35.78
#